data_3484d412d309ce843ebe85176e4366b3
#
_entry.id   3484d412d309ce843ebe85176e4366b3
#
_cell.length_a   1.000
_cell.length_b   1.000
_cell.length_c   1.000
_cell.angle_alpha   90.00
_cell.angle_beta   90.00
_cell.angle_gamma   90.00
#
_symmetry.space_group_name_H-M   'P 1'
#
loop_
_entity.id
_entity.type
_entity.pdbx_description
1 polymer ?
#
loop_
_entity_poly.entity_id
_entity_poly.type
_entity_poly.pdbx_seq_one_letter_code
_entity_poly.pdbx_strand_id
1 'polypeptide(L)'
;MRSRTLVALTLAISGFLTPPALAGGFGAAPKIGQKAPAFALRSPDGEPVTLGGELARGPVVLVLLRGWPGYQCPFCTRQFGDFLAHGKNLAATGARVIWVYPGPSDQVAQRAKEFTANRTLPGNFRIATDPDYAFTLAYGLRWDGPNETAYPATFVVDRGGIVRFAQISIAHDGRARAEDVLKALAALPRTPMSTKPFPAPGIDAFQEISR
;
A
#
# COMPACT_ATOMS: atom_id res chain seq x y z
N MET A 1 19.14 -65.68 39.68
CA MET A 1 18.93 -64.24 39.68
C MET A 1 19.08 -63.79 38.25
N ARG A 2 17.96 -63.43 37.58
CA ARG A 2 17.98 -62.94 36.18
C ARG A 2 17.55 -61.47 36.18
N SER A 3 18.53 -60.56 35.90
CA SER A 3 18.32 -59.16 35.81
C SER A 3 17.60 -58.82 34.48
N ARG A 4 16.46 -58.11 34.53
CA ARG A 4 15.71 -57.60 33.36
C ARG A 4 16.03 -56.14 33.17
N THR A 5 16.78 -55.85 32.13
CA THR A 5 17.08 -54.51 31.70
C THR A 5 15.88 -53.93 30.92
N LEU A 6 15.23 -52.91 31.43
CA LEU A 6 14.19 -52.16 30.74
C LEU A 6 14.85 -51.11 29.82
N VAL A 7 14.66 -51.26 28.53
CA VAL A 7 15.04 -50.24 27.54
C VAL A 7 13.86 -49.28 27.37
N ALA A 8 14.05 -48.04 27.79
CA ALA A 8 13.07 -46.97 27.57
C ALA A 8 13.25 -46.42 26.16
N LEU A 9 12.23 -46.56 25.32
CA LEU A 9 12.16 -46.05 23.98
C LEU A 9 11.58 -44.60 24.04
N THR A 10 12.42 -43.58 23.92
CA THR A 10 12.01 -42.17 23.83
C THR A 10 11.58 -41.84 22.41
N LEU A 11 10.28 -41.64 22.21
CA LEU A 11 9.71 -41.17 20.94
C LEU A 11 9.95 -39.66 20.85
N ALA A 12 10.84 -39.19 19.97
CA ALA A 12 11.03 -37.80 19.63
C ALA A 12 9.94 -37.39 18.62
N ILE A 13 8.98 -36.59 19.07
CA ILE A 13 7.98 -35.98 18.20
C ILE A 13 8.63 -34.75 17.58
N SER A 14 9.14 -34.87 16.34
CA SER A 14 9.57 -33.76 15.53
C SER A 14 8.33 -33.01 15.01
N GLY A 15 7.95 -31.93 15.71
CA GLY A 15 6.93 -31.03 15.24
C GLY A 15 7.42 -30.28 14.00
N PHE A 16 6.91 -30.62 12.82
CA PHE A 16 7.08 -29.81 11.63
C PHE A 16 6.26 -28.52 11.81
N LEU A 17 6.95 -27.40 12.08
CA LEU A 17 6.37 -26.07 11.88
C LEU A 17 6.20 -25.85 10.37
N THR A 18 4.99 -26.06 9.89
CA THR A 18 4.61 -25.61 8.54
C THR A 18 4.59 -24.07 8.56
N PRO A 19 5.34 -23.38 7.67
CA PRO A 19 5.20 -21.95 7.52
C PRO A 19 3.76 -21.64 7.06
N PRO A 20 3.15 -20.51 7.50
CA PRO A 20 1.84 -20.12 7.04
C PRO A 20 1.89 -19.96 5.51
N ALA A 21 1.05 -20.71 4.80
CA ALA A 21 0.85 -20.53 3.37
C ALA A 21 0.40 -19.08 3.12
N LEU A 22 1.17 -18.34 2.32
CA LEU A 22 0.75 -17.05 1.79
C LEU A 22 -0.43 -17.32 0.84
N ALA A 23 -1.64 -17.25 1.40
CA ALA A 23 -2.85 -17.28 0.60
C ALA A 23 -2.90 -15.98 -0.22
N GLY A 24 -2.52 -16.06 -1.49
CA GLY A 24 -2.75 -15.00 -2.47
C GLY A 24 -4.26 -14.78 -2.62
N GLY A 25 -4.76 -13.66 -2.11
CA GLY A 25 -6.16 -13.28 -2.22
C GLY A 25 -6.47 -12.06 -1.36
N PHE A 26 -7.54 -11.35 -1.67
CA PHE A 26 -8.05 -10.17 -0.94
C PHE A 26 -8.16 -10.33 0.59
N GLY A 27 -8.00 -11.53 1.12
CA GLY A 27 -8.05 -11.81 2.54
C GLY A 27 -7.00 -11.08 3.38
N ALA A 28 -5.90 -10.63 2.79
CA ALA A 28 -4.81 -9.92 3.45
C ALA A 28 -4.91 -8.40 3.33
N ALA A 29 -5.80 -7.86 2.47
CA ALA A 29 -5.95 -6.41 2.32
C ALA A 29 -6.50 -5.77 3.61
N PRO A 30 -5.99 -4.58 4.01
CA PRO A 30 -6.43 -3.93 5.24
C PRO A 30 -7.89 -3.53 5.14
N LYS A 31 -8.68 -3.85 6.17
CA LYS A 31 -10.11 -3.56 6.27
C LYS A 31 -10.35 -2.27 7.06
N ILE A 32 -11.55 -1.69 6.88
CA ILE A 32 -11.98 -0.54 7.69
C ILE A 32 -11.90 -0.91 9.18
N GLY A 33 -11.33 0.00 9.99
CA GLY A 33 -11.07 -0.19 11.42
C GLY A 33 -9.73 -0.83 11.74
N GLN A 34 -9.04 -1.42 10.77
CA GLN A 34 -7.70 -2.00 10.96
C GLN A 34 -6.62 -0.96 10.75
N LYS A 35 -5.44 -1.22 11.31
CA LYS A 35 -4.25 -0.42 11.06
C LYS A 35 -3.74 -0.71 9.64
N ALA A 36 -3.46 0.35 8.89
CA ALA A 36 -2.82 0.23 7.58
C ALA A 36 -1.39 -0.31 7.75
N PRO A 37 -0.95 -1.30 6.96
CA PRO A 37 0.43 -1.76 6.96
C PRO A 37 1.39 -0.59 6.69
N ALA A 38 2.48 -0.51 7.46
CA ALA A 38 3.52 0.47 7.20
C ALA A 38 4.24 0.16 5.89
N PHE A 39 4.69 1.22 5.21
CA PHE A 39 5.51 1.07 4.01
C PHE A 39 6.59 2.15 3.95
N ALA A 40 7.67 1.83 3.24
CA ALA A 40 8.71 2.75 2.85
C ALA A 40 9.00 2.55 1.36
N LEU A 41 8.51 3.47 0.55
CA LEU A 41 8.67 3.49 -0.90
C LEU A 41 9.53 4.68 -1.32
N ARG A 42 9.81 4.80 -2.61
CA ARG A 42 10.50 5.95 -3.19
C ARG A 42 9.65 6.57 -4.30
N SER A 43 9.78 7.87 -4.48
CA SER A 43 9.26 8.54 -5.68
C SER A 43 10.05 8.08 -6.92
N PRO A 44 9.55 8.35 -8.13
CA PRO A 44 10.31 8.10 -9.36
C PRO A 44 11.67 8.82 -9.42
N ASP A 45 11.87 9.86 -8.61
CA ASP A 45 13.11 10.62 -8.49
C ASP A 45 13.98 10.18 -7.30
N GLY A 46 13.57 9.12 -6.58
CA GLY A 46 14.33 8.53 -5.49
C GLY A 46 14.01 9.10 -4.10
N GLU A 47 13.13 10.10 -3.98
CA GLU A 47 12.75 10.69 -2.69
C GLU A 47 11.95 9.69 -1.84
N PRO A 48 12.21 9.61 -0.52
CA PRO A 48 11.49 8.68 0.34
C PRO A 48 10.01 9.08 0.49
N VAL A 49 9.14 8.08 0.41
CA VAL A 49 7.69 8.18 0.63
C VAL A 49 7.29 7.10 1.64
N THR A 50 7.02 7.49 2.88
CA THR A 50 6.65 6.55 3.93
C THR A 50 5.27 6.87 4.48
N LEU A 51 4.50 5.83 4.86
CA LEU A 51 3.18 6.04 5.47
C LEU A 51 3.28 6.94 6.71
N GLY A 52 4.23 6.68 7.62
CA GLY A 52 4.41 7.45 8.83
C GLY A 52 4.76 8.91 8.58
N GLY A 53 5.66 9.17 7.63
CA GLY A 53 6.06 10.53 7.24
C GLY A 53 4.90 11.35 6.66
N GLU A 54 4.03 10.72 5.88
CA GLU A 54 2.85 11.41 5.33
C GLU A 54 1.73 11.56 6.36
N LEU A 55 1.51 10.56 7.24
CA LEU A 55 0.53 10.67 8.35
C LEU A 55 0.88 11.78 9.35
N ALA A 56 2.15 12.06 9.57
CA ALA A 56 2.58 13.20 10.39
C ALA A 56 2.10 14.55 9.82
N ARG A 57 1.86 14.62 8.51
CA ARG A 57 1.43 15.82 7.78
C ARG A 57 -0.08 15.92 7.64
N GLY A 58 -0.82 14.80 7.63
CA GLY A 58 -2.26 14.75 7.47
C GLY A 58 -2.81 13.33 7.37
N PRO A 59 -4.14 13.16 7.29
CA PRO A 59 -4.70 11.89 6.89
C PRO A 59 -4.20 11.53 5.48
N VAL A 60 -4.09 10.24 5.18
CA VAL A 60 -3.54 9.76 3.92
C VAL A 60 -4.63 9.14 3.07
N VAL A 61 -4.73 9.59 1.84
CA VAL A 61 -5.45 8.90 0.76
C VAL A 61 -4.41 8.10 -0.01
N LEU A 62 -4.48 6.79 0.12
CA LEU A 62 -3.56 5.85 -0.52
C LEU A 62 -4.24 5.20 -1.71
N VAL A 63 -3.72 5.41 -2.91
CA VAL A 63 -4.29 4.88 -4.16
C VAL A 63 -3.28 3.95 -4.82
N LEU A 64 -3.57 2.65 -4.81
CA LEU A 64 -2.81 1.67 -5.57
C LEU A 64 -3.35 1.62 -7.00
N LEU A 65 -2.51 1.95 -7.95
CA LEU A 65 -2.80 1.83 -9.37
C LEU A 65 -2.58 0.39 -9.85
N ARG A 66 -3.09 0.06 -11.04
CA ARG A 66 -2.67 -1.16 -11.74
C ARG A 66 -1.20 -1.06 -12.20
N GLY A 67 -0.67 0.16 -12.37
CA GLY A 67 0.72 0.41 -12.73
C GLY A 67 1.05 0.02 -14.16
N TRP A 68 2.18 -0.68 -14.34
CA TRP A 68 2.71 -1.03 -15.65
C TRP A 68 2.58 -2.52 -15.97
N PRO A 69 1.49 -2.96 -16.60
CA PRO A 69 1.33 -4.33 -17.12
C PRO A 69 1.85 -4.48 -18.57
N GLY A 70 2.75 -3.59 -19.03
CA GLY A 70 3.22 -3.50 -20.42
C GLY A 70 2.68 -2.29 -21.18
N TYR A 71 1.76 -1.52 -20.59
CA TYR A 71 1.17 -0.29 -21.16
C TYR A 71 0.62 0.62 -20.05
N GLN A 72 0.39 1.90 -20.39
CA GLN A 72 -0.27 2.83 -19.47
C GLN A 72 -1.78 2.54 -19.39
N CYS A 73 -2.25 2.17 -18.21
CA CYS A 73 -3.63 1.77 -17.99
C CYS A 73 -4.61 2.94 -18.16
N PRO A 74 -5.58 2.90 -19.11
CA PRO A 74 -6.54 4.00 -19.32
C PRO A 74 -7.42 4.28 -18.11
N PHE A 75 -7.79 3.26 -17.34
CA PHE A 75 -8.57 3.42 -16.11
C PHE A 75 -7.77 4.12 -15.01
N CYS A 76 -6.45 3.85 -14.91
CA CYS A 76 -5.55 4.58 -14.03
C CYS A 76 -5.50 6.06 -14.40
N THR A 77 -5.35 6.35 -15.69
CA THR A 77 -5.31 7.71 -16.22
C THR A 77 -6.59 8.47 -15.93
N ARG A 78 -7.75 7.82 -16.09
CA ARG A 78 -9.06 8.42 -15.80
C ARG A 78 -9.21 8.73 -14.31
N GLN A 79 -8.91 7.76 -13.44
CA GLN A 79 -8.98 7.97 -11.98
C GLN A 79 -8.04 9.09 -11.53
N PHE A 80 -6.82 9.09 -12.03
CA PHE A 80 -5.85 10.14 -11.73
C PHE A 80 -6.34 11.53 -12.17
N GLY A 81 -6.95 11.63 -13.37
CA GLY A 81 -7.57 12.86 -13.88
C GLY A 81 -8.72 13.36 -13.00
N ASP A 82 -9.59 12.46 -12.50
CA ASP A 82 -10.67 12.80 -11.59
C ASP A 82 -10.12 13.41 -10.28
N PHE A 83 -9.08 12.81 -9.70
CA PHE A 83 -8.46 13.34 -8.49
C PHE A 83 -7.72 14.66 -8.73
N LEU A 84 -7.09 14.84 -9.89
CA LEU A 84 -6.47 16.13 -10.24
C LEU A 84 -7.52 17.24 -10.34
N ALA A 85 -8.67 16.97 -10.95
CA ALA A 85 -9.77 17.93 -11.02
C ALA A 85 -10.29 18.35 -9.63
N HIS A 86 -10.22 17.45 -8.65
CA HIS A 86 -10.60 17.70 -7.26
C HIS A 86 -9.40 18.09 -6.35
N GLY A 87 -8.24 18.35 -6.93
CA GLY A 87 -6.99 18.56 -6.19
C GLY A 87 -7.05 19.67 -5.14
N LYS A 88 -7.73 20.81 -5.45
CA LYS A 88 -7.95 21.91 -4.49
C LYS A 88 -8.81 21.46 -3.30
N ASN A 89 -9.89 20.70 -3.56
CA ASN A 89 -10.78 20.22 -2.52
C ASN A 89 -10.07 19.20 -1.62
N LEU A 90 -9.30 18.29 -2.19
CA LEU A 90 -8.48 17.33 -1.46
C LEU A 90 -7.40 18.04 -0.62
N ALA A 91 -6.75 19.08 -1.15
CA ALA A 91 -5.78 19.86 -0.40
C ALA A 91 -6.43 20.60 0.78
N ALA A 92 -7.63 21.13 0.61
CA ALA A 92 -8.37 21.85 1.66
C ALA A 92 -8.73 20.94 2.86
N THR A 93 -8.81 19.61 2.69
CA THR A 93 -8.99 18.66 3.80
C THR A 93 -7.72 18.45 4.63
N GLY A 94 -6.57 18.95 4.19
CA GLY A 94 -5.26 18.65 4.76
C GLY A 94 -4.75 17.23 4.49
N ALA A 95 -5.42 16.48 3.63
CA ALA A 95 -5.03 15.12 3.29
C ALA A 95 -3.80 15.09 2.37
N ARG A 96 -2.98 14.07 2.55
CA ARG A 96 -1.89 13.67 1.65
C ARG A 96 -2.40 12.60 0.70
N VAL A 97 -2.17 12.73 -0.59
CA VAL A 97 -2.62 11.76 -1.60
C VAL A 97 -1.40 11.05 -2.17
N ILE A 98 -1.30 9.76 -1.90
CA ILE A 98 -0.17 8.93 -2.33
C ILE A 98 -0.67 7.97 -3.41
N TRP A 99 -0.06 8.05 -4.57
CA TRP A 99 -0.30 7.17 -5.71
C TRP A 99 0.83 6.14 -5.76
N VAL A 100 0.50 4.88 -5.55
CA VAL A 100 1.46 3.77 -5.68
C VAL A 100 1.36 3.20 -7.09
N TYR A 101 2.50 3.22 -7.78
CA TYR A 101 2.63 2.75 -9.15
C TYR A 101 3.49 1.49 -9.18
N PRO A 102 2.90 0.28 -9.26
CA PRO A 102 3.62 -0.98 -9.31
C PRO A 102 4.13 -1.33 -10.70
N GLY A 103 5.21 -2.08 -10.74
CA GLY A 103 5.79 -2.60 -11.97
C GLY A 103 7.15 -3.26 -11.77
N PRO A 104 7.74 -3.84 -12.84
CA PRO A 104 9.09 -4.39 -12.79
C PRO A 104 10.12 -3.34 -12.38
N SER A 105 11.09 -3.71 -11.54
CA SER A 105 12.07 -2.79 -10.94
C SER A 105 12.90 -2.01 -11.96
N ASP A 106 13.23 -2.62 -13.09
CA ASP A 106 14.01 -2.03 -14.19
C ASP A 106 13.27 -0.93 -14.96
N GLN A 107 11.94 -0.87 -14.87
CA GLN A 107 11.10 0.04 -15.66
C GLN A 107 10.21 0.96 -14.82
N VAL A 108 9.83 0.56 -13.62
CA VAL A 108 8.75 1.17 -12.85
C VAL A 108 8.95 2.67 -12.62
N ALA A 109 10.16 3.14 -12.35
CA ALA A 109 10.45 4.56 -12.13
C ALA A 109 10.23 5.38 -13.41
N GLN A 110 10.74 4.90 -14.54
CA GLN A 110 10.57 5.54 -15.84
C GLN A 110 9.09 5.58 -16.25
N ARG A 111 8.37 4.44 -16.09
CA ARG A 111 6.95 4.35 -16.44
C ARG A 111 6.05 5.21 -15.56
N ALA A 112 6.41 5.38 -14.29
CA ALA A 112 5.71 6.30 -13.39
C ALA A 112 5.93 7.78 -13.79
N LYS A 113 7.13 8.15 -14.26
CA LYS A 113 7.39 9.49 -14.85
C LYS A 113 6.56 9.73 -16.09
N GLU A 114 6.50 8.77 -17.00
CA GLU A 114 5.67 8.84 -18.20
C GLU A 114 4.17 8.97 -17.86
N PHE A 115 3.69 8.22 -16.85
CA PHE A 115 2.31 8.30 -16.36
C PHE A 115 1.92 9.71 -15.91
N THR A 116 2.84 10.44 -15.29
CA THR A 116 2.62 11.80 -14.79
C THR A 116 3.09 12.91 -15.74
N ALA A 117 3.69 12.56 -16.86
CA ALA A 117 4.18 13.52 -17.85
C ALA A 117 3.07 14.50 -18.27
N ASN A 118 3.43 15.77 -18.44
CA ASN A 118 2.53 16.86 -18.83
C ASN A 118 1.39 17.15 -17.83
N ARG A 119 1.55 16.79 -16.55
CA ARG A 119 0.57 17.04 -15.50
C ARG A 119 1.22 17.75 -14.32
N THR A 120 0.61 18.84 -13.88
CA THR A 120 1.02 19.53 -12.65
C THR A 120 0.37 18.84 -11.45
N LEU A 121 1.20 18.32 -10.55
CA LEU A 121 0.72 17.69 -9.33
C LEU A 121 0.43 18.73 -8.26
N PRO A 122 -0.74 18.66 -7.58
CA PRO A 122 -0.97 19.43 -6.36
C PRO A 122 0.11 19.14 -5.30
N GLY A 123 0.48 20.11 -4.48
CA GLY A 123 1.57 19.98 -3.51
C GLY A 123 1.34 18.93 -2.41
N ASN A 124 0.10 18.48 -2.23
CA ASN A 124 -0.26 17.39 -1.33
C ASN A 124 -0.28 16.00 -2.00
N PHE A 125 0.01 15.90 -3.31
CA PHE A 125 0.10 14.64 -4.04
C PHE A 125 1.54 14.13 -4.07
N ARG A 126 1.70 12.80 -3.98
CA ARG A 126 2.96 12.09 -4.15
C ARG A 126 2.75 10.90 -5.07
N ILE A 127 3.74 10.64 -5.92
CA ILE A 127 3.86 9.38 -6.63
C ILE A 127 4.92 8.56 -5.92
N ALA A 128 4.63 7.30 -5.66
CA ALA A 128 5.56 6.32 -5.13
C ALA A 128 5.62 5.12 -6.09
N THR A 129 6.79 4.57 -6.31
CA THR A 129 6.98 3.37 -7.11
C THR A 129 6.98 2.14 -6.21
N ASP A 130 6.42 1.05 -6.70
CA ASP A 130 6.43 -0.26 -6.06
C ASP A 130 7.17 -1.25 -6.98
N PRO A 131 8.52 -1.26 -6.92
CA PRO A 131 9.32 -2.18 -7.72
C PRO A 131 9.06 -3.62 -7.27
N ASP A 132 8.89 -4.50 -8.26
CA ASP A 132 8.66 -5.93 -8.07
C ASP A 132 7.52 -6.27 -7.09
N TYR A 133 6.58 -5.33 -6.93
CA TYR A 133 5.31 -5.54 -6.22
C TYR A 133 5.43 -5.77 -4.70
N ALA A 134 6.49 -5.33 -4.05
CA ALA A 134 6.70 -5.55 -2.61
C ALA A 134 5.58 -4.94 -1.75
N PHE A 135 5.20 -3.69 -2.02
CA PHE A 135 4.05 -3.05 -1.37
C PHE A 135 2.74 -3.76 -1.73
N THR A 136 2.53 -4.05 -3.00
CA THR A 136 1.32 -4.71 -3.51
C THR A 136 1.10 -6.06 -2.84
N LEU A 137 2.18 -6.85 -2.64
CA LEU A 137 2.15 -8.11 -1.90
C LEU A 137 1.84 -7.91 -0.41
N ALA A 138 2.51 -6.95 0.24
CA ALA A 138 2.28 -6.64 1.66
C ALA A 138 0.84 -6.20 1.95
N TYR A 139 0.18 -5.56 0.98
CA TYR A 139 -1.22 -5.17 1.06
C TYR A 139 -2.19 -6.26 0.57
N GLY A 140 -1.70 -7.44 0.19
CA GLY A 140 -2.55 -8.55 -0.31
C GLY A 140 -3.31 -8.22 -1.59
N LEU A 141 -2.75 -7.34 -2.42
CA LEU A 141 -3.40 -6.80 -3.61
C LEU A 141 -2.71 -7.23 -4.91
N ARG A 142 -1.79 -8.19 -4.86
CA ARG A 142 -1.16 -8.71 -6.07
C ARG A 142 -2.19 -9.45 -6.92
N TRP A 143 -2.28 -9.06 -8.19
CA TRP A 143 -3.14 -9.72 -9.18
C TRP A 143 -2.26 -10.58 -10.10
N ASP A 144 -2.27 -11.90 -9.84
CA ASP A 144 -1.49 -12.89 -10.57
C ASP A 144 -2.27 -13.40 -11.79
N GLY A 145 -2.54 -12.51 -12.73
CA GLY A 145 -3.14 -12.84 -14.03
C GLY A 145 -2.19 -12.51 -15.17
N PRO A 146 -2.41 -13.06 -16.36
CA PRO A 146 -1.67 -12.65 -17.55
C PRO A 146 -1.82 -11.14 -17.79
N ASN A 147 -0.69 -10.43 -17.90
CA ASN A 147 -0.63 -8.98 -18.07
C ASN A 147 -1.31 -8.20 -16.93
N GLU A 148 -1.34 -8.76 -15.72
CA GLU A 148 -1.85 -8.09 -14.53
C GLU A 148 -0.71 -7.78 -13.53
N THR A 149 -0.96 -6.81 -12.66
CA THR A 149 0.02 -6.34 -11.68
C THR A 149 -0.60 -6.28 -10.29
N ALA A 150 -1.63 -5.45 -10.12
CA ALA A 150 -2.29 -5.22 -8.86
C ALA A 150 -3.80 -5.02 -9.04
N TYR A 151 -4.57 -5.46 -8.06
CA TYR A 151 -5.96 -5.04 -7.90
C TYR A 151 -5.99 -3.57 -7.48
N PRO A 152 -6.56 -2.66 -8.30
CA PRO A 152 -6.60 -1.26 -7.94
C PRO A 152 -7.36 -1.05 -6.64
N ALA A 153 -6.80 -0.24 -5.75
CA ALA A 153 -7.42 0.00 -4.46
C ALA A 153 -7.26 1.45 -4.01
N THR A 154 -8.21 1.93 -3.22
CA THR A 154 -8.12 3.24 -2.59
C THR A 154 -8.49 3.11 -1.12
N PHE A 155 -7.64 3.64 -0.26
CA PHE A 155 -7.85 3.69 1.17
C PHE A 155 -7.80 5.13 1.67
N VAL A 156 -8.63 5.46 2.66
CA VAL A 156 -8.44 6.66 3.49
C VAL A 156 -7.96 6.19 4.85
N VAL A 157 -6.80 6.67 5.26
CA VAL A 157 -6.15 6.34 6.52
C VAL A 157 -6.13 7.59 7.39
N ASP A 158 -6.67 7.51 8.60
CA ASP A 158 -6.64 8.63 9.52
C ASP A 158 -5.24 8.87 10.11
N ARG A 159 -5.04 9.98 10.83
CA ARG A 159 -3.74 10.32 11.44
C ARG A 159 -3.23 9.25 12.44
N GLY A 160 -4.13 8.42 12.98
CA GLY A 160 -3.78 7.28 13.85
C GLY A 160 -3.32 6.05 13.08
N GLY A 161 -3.34 6.09 11.75
CA GLY A 161 -2.97 4.96 10.90
C GLY A 161 -4.10 3.94 10.72
N ILE A 162 -5.34 4.30 11.07
CA ILE A 162 -6.50 3.41 10.95
C ILE A 162 -7.21 3.65 9.60
N VAL A 163 -7.49 2.58 8.88
CA VAL A 163 -8.27 2.62 7.64
C VAL A 163 -9.72 3.01 7.96
N ARG A 164 -10.20 4.09 7.33
CA ARG A 164 -11.56 4.61 7.48
C ARG A 164 -12.42 4.45 6.24
N PHE A 165 -11.77 4.24 5.11
CA PHE A 165 -12.41 3.91 3.83
C PHE A 165 -11.53 2.93 3.10
N ALA A 166 -12.14 1.96 2.43
CA ALA A 166 -11.45 1.00 1.57
C ALA A 166 -12.36 0.67 0.39
N GLN A 167 -11.84 0.83 -0.82
CA GLN A 167 -12.47 0.36 -2.05
C GLN A 167 -11.43 -0.37 -2.87
N ILE A 168 -11.65 -1.66 -3.09
CA ILE A 168 -10.78 -2.53 -3.89
C ILE A 168 -11.58 -2.94 -5.12
N SER A 169 -11.01 -2.72 -6.29
CA SER A 169 -11.60 -3.16 -7.55
C SER A 169 -11.13 -4.56 -7.90
N ILE A 170 -12.06 -5.44 -8.18
CA ILE A 170 -11.77 -6.81 -8.68
C ILE A 170 -11.61 -6.85 -10.20
N ALA A 171 -11.71 -5.70 -10.87
CA ALA A 171 -11.59 -5.51 -12.30
C ALA A 171 -10.79 -4.23 -12.61
N HIS A 172 -10.70 -3.83 -13.86
CA HIS A 172 -10.01 -2.59 -14.25
C HIS A 172 -10.80 -1.33 -13.90
N ASP A 173 -12.11 -1.41 -13.88
CA ASP A 173 -13.06 -0.37 -13.46
C ASP A 173 -13.42 -0.49 -11.96
N GLY A 174 -14.54 0.11 -11.53
CA GLY A 174 -15.02 0.02 -10.14
C GLY A 174 -14.12 0.72 -9.13
N ARG A 175 -13.35 1.73 -9.56
CA ARG A 175 -12.41 2.48 -8.72
C ARG A 175 -13.10 3.58 -7.93
N ALA A 176 -12.54 3.92 -6.78
CA ALA A 176 -13.02 5.04 -5.99
C ALA A 176 -12.94 6.35 -6.79
N ARG A 177 -13.99 7.16 -6.69
CA ARG A 177 -14.03 8.52 -7.21
C ARG A 177 -13.50 9.49 -6.17
N ALA A 178 -12.99 10.63 -6.61
CA ALA A 178 -12.52 11.69 -5.71
C ALA A 178 -13.62 12.16 -4.75
N GLU A 179 -14.87 12.22 -5.20
CA GLU A 179 -16.03 12.59 -4.36
C GLU A 179 -16.26 11.61 -3.21
N ASP A 180 -16.11 10.31 -3.42
CA ASP A 180 -16.28 9.29 -2.37
C ASP A 180 -15.18 9.41 -1.32
N VAL A 181 -13.95 9.68 -1.78
CA VAL A 181 -12.81 9.96 -0.90
C VAL A 181 -13.02 11.25 -0.10
N LEU A 182 -13.52 12.31 -0.72
CA LEU A 182 -13.84 13.58 -0.03
C LEU A 182 -14.92 13.38 1.06
N LYS A 183 -15.96 12.59 0.79
CA LYS A 183 -16.97 12.20 1.79
C LYS A 183 -16.33 11.43 2.95
N ALA A 184 -15.46 10.47 2.66
CA ALA A 184 -14.75 9.71 3.68
C ALA A 184 -13.83 10.59 4.53
N LEU A 185 -13.11 11.53 3.91
CA LEU A 185 -12.26 12.49 4.63
C LEU A 185 -13.09 13.43 5.54
N ALA A 186 -14.25 13.88 5.07
CA ALA A 186 -15.16 14.71 5.88
C ALA A 186 -15.74 13.98 7.10
N ALA A 187 -15.86 12.64 7.00
CA ALA A 187 -16.36 11.79 8.09
C ALA A 187 -15.26 11.38 9.10
N LEU A 188 -14.00 11.76 8.88
CA LEU A 188 -12.94 11.42 9.81
C LEU A 188 -13.15 12.04 11.18
N PRO A 189 -12.85 11.31 12.28
CA PRO A 189 -12.83 11.88 13.61
C PRO A 189 -11.94 13.13 13.64
N ARG A 190 -12.43 14.23 14.21
CA ARG A 190 -11.59 15.39 14.50
C ARG A 190 -10.62 15.02 15.62
N THR A 191 -9.51 14.43 15.28
CA THR A 191 -8.47 14.10 16.26
C THR A 191 -7.68 15.35 16.57
N PRO A 192 -7.57 15.78 17.85
CA PRO A 192 -6.56 16.75 18.23
C PRO A 192 -5.19 16.26 17.74
N MET A 193 -4.34 17.16 17.27
CA MET A 193 -3.00 16.78 16.83
C MET A 193 -2.31 15.97 17.93
N SER A 194 -2.07 14.68 17.66
CA SER A 194 -1.28 13.84 18.57
C SER A 194 0.13 14.42 18.61
N THR A 195 0.57 14.83 19.79
CA THR A 195 1.95 15.27 20.03
C THR A 195 2.93 14.10 20.05
N LYS A 196 2.44 12.86 19.91
CA LYS A 196 3.31 11.67 19.87
C LYS A 196 3.76 11.40 18.43
N PRO A 197 5.08 11.45 18.14
CA PRO A 197 5.57 11.12 16.81
C PRO A 197 5.17 9.68 16.45
N PHE A 198 4.74 9.49 15.21
CA PHE A 198 4.61 8.14 14.65
C PHE A 198 6.01 7.49 14.66
N PRO A 199 6.16 6.24 15.15
CA PRO A 199 7.46 5.60 15.16
C PRO A 199 8.04 5.65 13.74
N ALA A 200 9.23 6.24 13.61
CA ALA A 200 9.97 6.21 12.36
C ALA A 200 10.21 4.75 11.97
N PRO A 201 10.06 4.37 10.69
CA PRO A 201 10.49 3.07 10.24
C PRO A 201 11.98 2.94 10.61
N GLY A 202 12.35 1.83 11.26
CA GLY A 202 13.74 1.56 11.59
C GLY A 202 14.59 1.67 10.32
N ILE A 203 15.81 2.16 10.47
CA ILE A 203 16.79 2.32 9.36
C ILE A 203 16.98 1.00 8.60
N ASP A 204 16.70 -0.13 9.27
CA ASP A 204 16.79 -1.49 8.72
C ASP A 204 15.80 -1.75 7.56
N ALA A 205 14.66 -1.06 7.51
CA ALA A 205 13.69 -1.22 6.43
C ALA A 205 14.20 -0.76 5.05
N PHE A 206 15.27 0.06 5.03
CA PHE A 206 15.88 0.51 3.76
C PHE A 206 17.05 -0.39 3.30
N GLN A 207 17.62 -1.23 4.18
CA GLN A 207 18.73 -2.10 3.84
C GLN A 207 18.29 -3.43 3.19
N GLU A 208 17.08 -3.91 3.46
CA GLU A 208 16.56 -5.15 2.85
C GLU A 208 16.13 -4.99 1.38
N ILE A 209 15.83 -3.77 0.93
CA ILE A 209 15.38 -3.50 -0.46
C ILE A 209 16.57 -3.37 -1.44
N SER A 210 17.82 -3.39 -0.92
CA SER A 210 19.04 -3.20 -1.72
C SER A 210 19.92 -4.46 -1.85
N ARG A 211 19.37 -5.64 -1.54
CA ARG A 211 20.06 -6.94 -1.74
C ARG A 211 19.37 -7.82 -2.75
#